data_53c55e17fdf2d5e9c5b57aa5f91ff145
#
_entry.id   53c55e17fdf2d5e9c5b57aa5f91ff145
#
_cell.length_a   1.000
_cell.length_b   1.000
_cell.length_c   1.000
_cell.angle_alpha   90.00
_cell.angle_beta   90.00
_cell.angle_gamma   90.00
#
_symmetry.space_group_name_H-M   'P 1'
#
loop_
_entity.id
_entity.type
_entity.pdbx_description
1 polymer ?
#
loop_
_entity_poly.entity_id
_entity_poly.type
_entity_poly.pdbx_seq_one_letter_code
_entity_poly.pdbx_strand_id
1 'polypeptide(L)'
;MKADKGVINWLFTGCILVFVMVVVGGITRLTGSGLSMTDWHLVTDTFPPMSDAAWQTAFEEYKKFPEYQRINSHFTLEDYKFIYFWEWFHRFIARILGFVFLIPFFYFLIKKRLTQQTVIQCLILLGMGAFQGFLGWFMVKSGLVDFNQPDVSHFRLSMHLTFAFLTFAYTLWIALDLKYHGLTERIAPLGKIALWTWILVVVQIIWGGFVAGLDAGYIHNHWPLMSDGQFFHESIRLEKPNWLLRFTEGKSGVQFIHRTLAYVVVGFIVYLAVKSRKYTLSTTQKNGIIALLVVVFVQVTLGILTLLYSVPLWLGVTHQAVAFFLLATITFVMHRVRK
;
A
#
# COMPACT_ATOMS: atom_id res chain seq x y z
N MET A 1 -13.51 -11.55 -29.80
CA MET A 1 -12.10 -11.32 -30.17
C MET A 1 -11.23 -11.82 -29.04
N LYS A 2 -10.16 -12.60 -29.31
CA LYS A 2 -9.16 -12.94 -28.28
C LYS A 2 -8.53 -11.63 -27.80
N ALA A 3 -8.45 -11.45 -26.48
CA ALA A 3 -7.80 -10.28 -25.92
C ALA A 3 -6.34 -10.23 -26.34
N ASP A 4 -5.86 -9.04 -26.63
CA ASP A 4 -4.48 -8.80 -27.07
C ASP A 4 -3.49 -9.12 -25.96
N LYS A 5 -2.57 -10.07 -26.22
CA LYS A 5 -1.53 -10.48 -25.26
C LYS A 5 -0.63 -9.30 -24.85
N GLY A 6 -0.37 -8.37 -25.77
CA GLY A 6 0.44 -7.18 -25.47
C GLY A 6 -0.22 -6.27 -24.43
N VAL A 7 -1.55 -6.05 -24.57
CA VAL A 7 -2.34 -5.28 -23.61
C VAL A 7 -2.36 -5.95 -22.24
N ILE A 8 -2.56 -7.28 -22.19
CA ILE A 8 -2.56 -8.05 -20.96
C ILE A 8 -1.19 -7.92 -20.24
N ASN A 9 -0.10 -8.13 -20.97
CA ASN A 9 1.25 -8.05 -20.43
C ASN A 9 1.57 -6.63 -19.92
N TRP A 10 1.18 -5.60 -20.66
CA TRP A 10 1.33 -4.21 -20.24
C TRP A 10 0.64 -3.92 -18.92
N LEU A 11 -0.62 -4.37 -18.73
CA LEU A 11 -1.34 -4.19 -17.46
C LEU A 11 -0.67 -4.95 -16.31
N PHE A 12 -0.19 -6.18 -16.54
CA PHE A 12 0.59 -6.90 -15.52
C PHE A 12 1.91 -6.21 -15.20
N THR A 13 2.60 -5.62 -16.18
CA THR A 13 3.79 -4.79 -15.93
C THR A 13 3.43 -3.59 -15.05
N GLY A 14 2.29 -2.94 -15.28
CA GLY A 14 1.76 -1.90 -14.39
C GLY A 14 1.56 -2.40 -12.96
N CYS A 15 0.97 -3.60 -12.78
CA CYS A 15 0.81 -4.20 -11.46
C CYS A 15 2.16 -4.41 -10.76
N ILE A 16 3.19 -4.89 -11.47
CA ILE A 16 4.54 -5.10 -10.91
C ILE A 16 5.17 -3.76 -10.51
N LEU A 17 5.03 -2.72 -11.33
CA LEU A 17 5.58 -1.41 -11.00
C LEU A 17 4.89 -0.76 -9.80
N VAL A 18 3.56 -0.91 -9.66
CA VAL A 18 2.85 -0.46 -8.45
C VAL A 18 3.32 -1.23 -7.22
N PHE A 19 3.57 -2.53 -7.33
CA PHE A 19 4.19 -3.32 -6.25
C PHE A 19 5.55 -2.75 -5.84
N VAL A 20 6.44 -2.49 -6.80
CA VAL A 20 7.76 -1.87 -6.53
C VAL A 20 7.60 -0.51 -5.85
N MET A 21 6.65 0.32 -6.32
CA MET A 21 6.31 1.61 -5.69
C MET A 21 5.90 1.46 -4.22
N VAL A 22 5.06 0.46 -3.91
CA VAL A 22 4.62 0.20 -2.53
C VAL A 22 5.80 -0.24 -1.65
N VAL A 23 6.69 -1.10 -2.16
CA VAL A 23 7.89 -1.54 -1.44
C VAL A 23 8.83 -0.36 -1.18
N VAL A 24 9.16 0.43 -2.20
CA VAL A 24 10.02 1.61 -2.06
C VAL A 24 9.39 2.65 -1.13
N GLY A 25 8.08 2.87 -1.22
CA GLY A 25 7.35 3.76 -0.30
C GLY A 25 7.41 3.29 1.15
N GLY A 26 7.36 1.97 1.39
CA GLY A 26 7.57 1.38 2.71
C GLY A 26 8.97 1.64 3.27
N ILE A 27 10.01 1.50 2.43
CA ILE A 27 11.39 1.83 2.80
C ILE A 27 11.49 3.33 3.11
N THR A 28 10.99 4.20 2.22
CA THR A 28 10.99 5.66 2.41
C THR A 28 10.34 6.06 3.74
N ARG A 29 9.20 5.43 4.10
CA ARG A 29 8.52 5.71 5.38
C ARG A 29 9.33 5.22 6.58
N LEU A 30 9.81 3.98 6.57
CA LEU A 30 10.51 3.38 7.71
C LEU A 30 11.94 3.90 7.90
N THR A 31 12.52 4.54 6.89
CA THR A 31 13.83 5.23 7.00
C THR A 31 13.69 6.71 7.32
N GLY A 32 12.47 7.22 7.53
CA GLY A 32 12.26 8.65 7.77
C GLY A 32 12.62 9.54 6.57
N SER A 33 12.56 9.01 5.34
CA SER A 33 13.08 9.70 4.14
C SER A 33 12.05 10.60 3.44
N GLY A 34 10.78 10.58 3.88
CA GLY A 34 9.67 11.16 3.11
C GLY A 34 9.51 12.68 3.15
N LEU A 35 10.41 13.41 3.83
CA LEU A 35 10.39 14.87 3.96
C LEU A 35 11.74 15.50 3.60
N SER A 36 12.66 14.75 2.98
CA SER A 36 14.01 15.18 2.63
C SER A 36 14.06 16.10 1.41
N MET A 37 13.08 15.99 0.51
CA MET A 37 12.95 16.85 -0.68
C MET A 37 11.91 17.95 -0.40
N THR A 38 12.40 19.13 -0.08
CA THR A 38 11.60 20.26 0.40
C THR A 38 10.70 20.88 -0.69
N ASP A 39 11.13 20.79 -1.93
CA ASP A 39 10.39 21.30 -3.09
C ASP A 39 9.71 20.18 -3.89
N TRP A 40 8.62 20.54 -4.55
CA TRP A 40 7.89 19.63 -5.41
C TRP A 40 7.82 20.17 -6.84
N HIS A 41 8.75 19.72 -7.66
CA HIS A 41 8.74 20.00 -9.10
C HIS A 41 8.53 18.72 -9.91
N LEU A 42 7.58 18.76 -10.85
CA LEU A 42 7.23 17.58 -11.63
C LEU A 42 8.36 17.13 -12.58
N VAL A 43 9.10 18.09 -13.12
CA VAL A 43 10.09 17.88 -14.20
C VAL A 43 11.52 18.14 -13.75
N THR A 44 11.80 19.22 -13.01
CA THR A 44 13.17 19.63 -12.66
C THR A 44 13.86 18.69 -11.67
N ASP A 45 13.13 18.01 -10.80
CA ASP A 45 13.67 17.08 -9.79
C ASP A 45 13.83 15.64 -10.33
N THR A 46 13.98 15.49 -11.65
CA THR A 46 14.15 14.16 -12.25
C THR A 46 15.51 13.57 -11.94
N PHE A 47 16.54 14.40 -11.81
CA PHE A 47 17.88 13.96 -11.42
C PHE A 47 18.22 14.45 -10.01
N PRO A 48 18.98 13.66 -9.23
CA PRO A 48 19.48 14.11 -7.92
C PRO A 48 20.53 15.21 -8.10
N PRO A 49 20.93 15.93 -7.07
CA PRO A 49 22.06 16.85 -7.14
C PRO A 49 23.31 16.18 -7.71
N MET A 50 23.93 16.78 -8.75
CA MET A 50 25.00 16.14 -9.54
C MET A 50 26.41 16.67 -9.20
N SER A 51 26.54 17.61 -8.24
CA SER A 51 27.80 18.16 -7.76
C SER A 51 27.79 18.36 -6.27
N ASP A 52 28.97 18.42 -5.65
CA ASP A 52 29.09 18.65 -4.21
C ASP A 52 28.47 20.00 -3.81
N ALA A 53 28.63 21.03 -4.61
CA ALA A 53 28.00 22.32 -4.38
C ALA A 53 26.45 22.23 -4.40
N ALA A 54 25.88 21.47 -5.35
CA ALA A 54 24.45 21.26 -5.42
C ALA A 54 23.93 20.45 -4.21
N TRP A 55 24.68 19.44 -3.76
CA TRP A 55 24.36 18.68 -2.56
C TRP A 55 24.40 19.55 -1.29
N GLN A 56 25.41 20.41 -1.17
CA GLN A 56 25.51 21.34 -0.04
C GLN A 56 24.32 22.32 -0.04
N THR A 57 23.96 22.87 -1.20
CA THR A 57 22.79 23.76 -1.31
C THR A 57 21.50 23.06 -0.90
N ALA A 58 21.25 21.84 -1.39
CA ALA A 58 20.06 21.06 -1.03
C ALA A 58 20.00 20.76 0.47
N PHE A 59 21.15 20.45 1.09
CA PHE A 59 21.24 20.20 2.52
C PHE A 59 20.96 21.48 3.34
N GLU A 60 21.51 22.66 2.96
CA GLU A 60 21.20 23.92 3.61
C GLU A 60 19.72 24.30 3.52
N GLU A 61 19.05 23.99 2.39
CA GLU A 61 17.60 24.17 2.27
C GLU A 61 16.84 23.20 3.22
N TYR A 62 17.22 21.93 3.29
CA TYR A 62 16.60 20.95 4.20
C TYR A 62 16.73 21.37 5.67
N LYS A 63 17.85 21.99 6.08
CA LYS A 63 18.07 22.49 7.44
C LYS A 63 17.06 23.55 7.91
N LYS A 64 16.36 24.20 6.98
CA LYS A 64 15.34 25.21 7.30
C LYS A 64 14.01 24.59 7.72
N PHE A 65 13.80 23.29 7.48
CA PHE A 65 12.53 22.62 7.70
C PHE A 65 12.42 21.97 9.09
N PRO A 66 11.18 21.79 9.59
CA PRO A 66 10.91 21.29 10.93
C PRO A 66 11.55 19.92 11.22
N GLU A 67 11.57 19.01 10.23
CA GLU A 67 12.13 17.67 10.40
C GLU A 67 13.61 17.71 10.76
N TYR A 68 14.43 18.53 10.06
CA TYR A 68 15.81 18.68 10.43
C TYR A 68 15.97 19.30 11.82
N GLN A 69 15.27 20.41 12.06
CA GLN A 69 15.45 21.19 13.30
C GLN A 69 15.03 20.42 14.56
N ARG A 70 14.04 19.53 14.47
CA ARG A 70 13.45 18.81 15.60
C ARG A 70 13.96 17.38 15.75
N ILE A 71 14.21 16.69 14.63
CA ILE A 71 14.52 15.25 14.61
C ILE A 71 15.94 15.01 14.15
N ASN A 72 16.35 15.59 13.02
CA ASN A 72 17.56 15.24 12.30
C ASN A 72 18.68 16.29 12.42
N SER A 73 18.65 17.15 13.46
CA SER A 73 19.65 18.22 13.66
C SER A 73 21.10 17.72 13.76
N HIS A 74 21.29 16.45 14.05
CA HIS A 74 22.58 15.77 14.12
C HIS A 74 23.07 15.19 12.79
N PHE A 75 22.25 15.23 11.72
CA PHE A 75 22.58 14.65 10.42
C PHE A 75 23.76 15.37 9.78
N THR A 76 24.65 14.54 9.24
CA THR A 76 25.70 14.97 8.31
C THR A 76 25.16 15.05 6.87
N LEU A 77 25.98 15.58 5.95
CA LEU A 77 25.62 15.58 4.53
C LEU A 77 25.38 14.14 3.97
N GLU A 78 26.15 13.16 4.47
CA GLU A 78 26.00 11.76 4.03
C GLU A 78 24.68 11.14 4.53
N ASP A 79 24.27 11.44 5.77
CA ASP A 79 22.97 11.02 6.30
C ASP A 79 21.83 11.63 5.48
N TYR A 80 21.96 12.91 5.12
CA TYR A 80 20.99 13.59 4.24
C TYR A 80 20.92 12.96 2.84
N LYS A 81 22.07 12.64 2.22
CA LYS A 81 22.09 11.96 0.91
C LYS A 81 21.37 10.62 0.96
N PHE A 82 21.47 9.87 2.07
CA PHE A 82 20.79 8.59 2.24
C PHE A 82 19.26 8.75 2.24
N ILE A 83 18.72 9.68 3.05
CA ILE A 83 17.26 9.90 3.09
C ILE A 83 16.75 10.52 1.79
N TYR A 84 17.50 11.44 1.20
CA TYR A 84 17.20 12.05 -0.09
C TYR A 84 17.09 10.99 -1.20
N PHE A 85 18.02 10.03 -1.24
CA PHE A 85 18.02 8.95 -2.24
C PHE A 85 16.70 8.18 -2.25
N TRP A 86 16.18 7.75 -1.11
CA TRP A 86 14.94 6.97 -1.05
C TRP A 86 13.72 7.78 -1.48
N GLU A 87 13.63 9.04 -1.11
CA GLU A 87 12.52 9.89 -1.53
C GLU A 87 12.62 10.21 -3.03
N TRP A 88 13.79 10.59 -3.52
CA TRP A 88 14.04 10.81 -4.93
C TRP A 88 13.73 9.55 -5.77
N PHE A 89 14.20 8.40 -5.33
CA PHE A 89 13.99 7.13 -6.03
C PHE A 89 12.51 6.76 -6.10
N HIS A 90 11.75 6.98 -5.01
CA HIS A 90 10.29 6.83 -5.01
C HIS A 90 9.63 7.73 -6.06
N ARG A 91 9.96 9.03 -6.06
CA ARG A 91 9.44 9.99 -7.03
C ARG A 91 9.87 9.66 -8.47
N PHE A 92 11.09 9.15 -8.67
CA PHE A 92 11.62 8.74 -9.97
C PHE A 92 10.84 7.56 -10.56
N ILE A 93 10.63 6.50 -9.77
CA ILE A 93 9.82 5.33 -10.22
C ILE A 93 8.38 5.75 -10.51
N ALA A 94 7.80 6.68 -9.76
CA ALA A 94 6.46 7.21 -10.04
C ALA A 94 6.38 7.85 -11.44
N ARG A 95 7.41 8.59 -11.85
CA ARG A 95 7.50 9.17 -13.21
C ARG A 95 7.62 8.06 -14.26
N ILE A 96 8.49 7.06 -14.03
CA ILE A 96 8.61 5.89 -14.92
C ILE A 96 7.27 5.19 -15.08
N LEU A 97 6.54 4.95 -13.99
CA LEU A 97 5.22 4.32 -14.03
C LEU A 97 4.25 5.12 -14.92
N GLY A 98 4.29 6.45 -14.84
CA GLY A 98 3.50 7.31 -15.71
C GLY A 98 3.83 7.10 -17.20
N PHE A 99 5.10 7.05 -17.57
CA PHE A 99 5.53 6.79 -18.95
C PHE A 99 5.19 5.36 -19.42
N VAL A 100 5.41 4.36 -18.58
CA VAL A 100 5.07 2.95 -18.87
C VAL A 100 3.56 2.78 -19.03
N PHE A 101 2.75 3.63 -18.41
CA PHE A 101 1.31 3.64 -18.65
C PHE A 101 0.95 4.41 -19.92
N LEU A 102 1.39 5.64 -20.07
CA LEU A 102 0.94 6.56 -21.14
C LEU A 102 1.41 6.12 -22.53
N ILE A 103 2.70 5.77 -22.69
CA ILE A 103 3.25 5.43 -24.00
C ILE A 103 2.55 4.20 -24.62
N PRO A 104 2.41 3.06 -23.92
CA PRO A 104 1.67 1.93 -24.48
C PRO A 104 0.17 2.20 -24.60
N PHE A 105 -0.45 3.00 -23.73
CA PHE A 105 -1.85 3.37 -23.87
C PHE A 105 -2.12 4.04 -25.22
N PHE A 106 -1.36 5.07 -25.56
CA PHE A 106 -1.51 5.76 -26.85
C PHE A 106 -1.13 4.86 -28.04
N TYR A 107 -0.08 4.05 -27.90
CA TYR A 107 0.28 3.06 -28.92
C TYR A 107 -0.87 2.09 -29.22
N PHE A 108 -1.44 1.44 -28.20
CA PHE A 108 -2.55 0.50 -28.39
C PHE A 108 -3.83 1.20 -28.85
N LEU A 109 -4.08 2.44 -28.42
CA LEU A 109 -5.22 3.26 -28.86
C LEU A 109 -5.13 3.55 -30.38
N ILE A 110 -4.00 4.08 -30.85
CA ILE A 110 -3.76 4.42 -32.27
C ILE A 110 -3.81 3.16 -33.13
N LYS A 111 -3.27 2.04 -32.66
CA LYS A 111 -3.32 0.74 -33.35
C LYS A 111 -4.69 0.05 -33.27
N LYS A 112 -5.70 0.69 -32.65
CA LYS A 112 -7.07 0.15 -32.46
C LYS A 112 -7.09 -1.24 -31.81
N ARG A 113 -6.14 -1.52 -30.88
CA ARG A 113 -6.00 -2.80 -30.17
C ARG A 113 -6.79 -2.82 -28.84
N LEU A 114 -7.38 -1.71 -28.44
CA LEU A 114 -8.23 -1.58 -27.25
C LEU A 114 -9.70 -1.59 -27.64
N THR A 115 -10.52 -2.29 -26.87
CA THR A 115 -11.97 -2.15 -26.96
C THR A 115 -12.40 -0.82 -26.32
N GLN A 116 -13.58 -0.31 -26.69
CA GLN A 116 -14.12 0.92 -26.07
C GLN A 116 -14.18 0.79 -24.53
N GLN A 117 -14.59 -0.36 -24.02
CA GLN A 117 -14.61 -0.64 -22.57
C GLN A 117 -13.21 -0.52 -21.96
N THR A 118 -12.20 -1.12 -22.61
CA THR A 118 -10.82 -1.05 -22.13
C THR A 118 -10.27 0.37 -22.17
N VAL A 119 -10.63 1.17 -23.18
CA VAL A 119 -10.25 2.60 -23.23
C VAL A 119 -10.82 3.35 -22.04
N ILE A 120 -12.11 3.17 -21.73
CA ILE A 120 -12.73 3.82 -20.55
C ILE A 120 -12.03 3.39 -19.26
N GLN A 121 -11.75 2.10 -19.11
CA GLN A 121 -11.02 1.58 -17.93
C GLN A 121 -9.61 2.17 -17.82
N CYS A 122 -8.88 2.33 -18.91
CA CYS A 122 -7.57 2.98 -18.94
C CYS A 122 -7.65 4.48 -18.61
N LEU A 123 -8.68 5.18 -19.05
CA LEU A 123 -8.91 6.59 -18.68
C LEU A 123 -9.22 6.73 -17.19
N ILE A 124 -9.97 5.79 -16.60
CA ILE A 124 -10.18 5.74 -15.15
C ILE A 124 -8.83 5.51 -14.44
N LEU A 125 -7.99 4.56 -14.90
CA LEU A 125 -6.65 4.33 -14.34
C LEU A 125 -5.76 5.57 -14.45
N LEU A 126 -5.84 6.31 -15.55
CA LEU A 126 -5.11 7.57 -15.72
C LEU A 126 -5.56 8.61 -14.67
N GLY A 127 -6.87 8.75 -14.47
CA GLY A 127 -7.43 9.60 -13.41
C GLY A 127 -6.99 9.15 -12.00
N MET A 128 -6.99 7.83 -11.75
CA MET A 128 -6.48 7.28 -10.49
C MET A 128 -4.99 7.57 -10.30
N GLY A 129 -4.16 7.45 -11.34
CA GLY A 129 -2.74 7.78 -11.28
C GLY A 129 -2.49 9.27 -10.98
N ALA A 130 -3.23 10.16 -11.62
CA ALA A 130 -3.16 11.60 -11.35
C ALA A 130 -3.57 11.92 -9.90
N PHE A 131 -4.66 11.33 -9.44
CA PHE A 131 -5.13 11.49 -8.06
C PHE A 131 -4.14 10.90 -7.04
N GLN A 132 -3.46 9.80 -7.36
CA GLN A 132 -2.40 9.23 -6.53
C GLN A 132 -1.22 10.20 -6.37
N GLY A 133 -0.83 10.91 -7.44
CA GLY A 133 0.19 11.97 -7.38
C GLY A 133 -0.26 13.13 -6.47
N PHE A 134 -1.52 13.57 -6.61
CA PHE A 134 -2.11 14.58 -5.72
C PHE A 134 -2.09 14.14 -4.25
N LEU A 135 -2.49 12.89 -3.94
CA LEU A 135 -2.48 12.36 -2.58
C LEU A 135 -1.07 12.32 -2.00
N GLY A 136 -0.05 11.97 -2.80
CA GLY A 136 1.35 11.99 -2.37
C GLY A 136 1.81 13.41 -2.01
N TRP A 137 1.57 14.39 -2.86
CA TRP A 137 1.84 15.80 -2.56
C TRP A 137 1.08 16.28 -1.32
N PHE A 138 -0.20 15.98 -1.22
CA PHE A 138 -1.05 16.36 -0.08
C PHE A 138 -0.56 15.73 1.24
N MET A 139 -0.02 14.51 1.19
CA MET A 139 0.58 13.82 2.32
C MET A 139 1.85 14.53 2.77
N VAL A 140 2.83 14.72 1.88
CA VAL A 140 4.12 15.35 2.16
C VAL A 140 3.94 16.76 2.73
N LYS A 141 3.04 17.54 2.13
CA LYS A 141 2.74 18.90 2.60
C LYS A 141 2.34 18.95 4.09
N SER A 142 1.76 17.89 4.65
CA SER A 142 1.34 17.91 6.06
C SER A 142 2.52 17.88 7.04
N GLY A 143 3.65 17.25 6.67
CA GLY A 143 4.83 17.18 7.52
C GLY A 143 5.80 18.37 7.37
N LEU A 144 5.67 19.13 6.28
CA LEU A 144 6.57 20.26 6.01
C LEU A 144 6.16 21.57 6.71
N VAL A 145 4.91 21.70 7.17
CA VAL A 145 4.37 22.97 7.69
C VAL A 145 4.18 23.01 9.20
N ASP A 146 4.17 21.88 9.89
CA ASP A 146 3.95 21.83 11.34
C ASP A 146 5.28 21.71 12.10
N PHE A 147 5.72 22.84 12.70
CA PHE A 147 6.92 22.88 13.53
C PHE A 147 6.80 22.10 14.86
N ASN A 148 5.60 21.80 15.32
CA ASN A 148 5.39 21.08 16.58
C ASN A 148 5.36 19.56 16.37
N GLN A 149 4.90 19.11 15.19
CA GLN A 149 4.83 17.70 14.80
C GLN A 149 5.30 17.54 13.35
N PRO A 150 6.62 17.43 13.12
CA PRO A 150 7.17 17.30 11.76
C PRO A 150 6.99 15.89 11.20
N ASP A 151 5.79 15.33 11.37
CA ASP A 151 5.39 14.02 10.85
C ASP A 151 4.27 14.18 9.83
N VAL A 152 4.27 13.32 8.83
CA VAL A 152 3.14 13.28 7.89
C VAL A 152 1.87 12.82 8.60
N SER A 153 0.73 13.43 8.28
CA SER A 153 -0.56 13.00 8.80
C SER A 153 -0.81 11.52 8.51
N HIS A 154 -1.06 10.72 9.52
CA HIS A 154 -1.37 9.29 9.39
C HIS A 154 -2.63 9.04 8.56
N PHE A 155 -3.62 9.95 8.57
CA PHE A 155 -4.78 9.87 7.68
C PHE A 155 -4.39 10.02 6.21
N ARG A 156 -3.54 11.02 5.89
CA ARG A 156 -3.10 11.27 4.51
C ARG A 156 -2.18 10.16 4.02
N LEU A 157 -1.31 9.63 4.89
CA LEU A 157 -0.50 8.45 4.61
C LEU A 157 -1.36 7.24 4.29
N SER A 158 -2.34 6.93 5.13
CA SER A 158 -3.25 5.81 4.93
C SER A 158 -4.11 5.96 3.67
N MET A 159 -4.56 7.18 3.35
CA MET A 159 -5.28 7.46 2.10
C MET A 159 -4.39 7.18 0.88
N HIS A 160 -3.16 7.71 0.86
CA HIS A 160 -2.21 7.51 -0.22
C HIS A 160 -1.89 6.03 -0.42
N LEU A 161 -1.57 5.32 0.66
CA LEU A 161 -1.29 3.88 0.65
C LEU A 161 -2.50 3.07 0.14
N THR A 162 -3.67 3.27 0.73
CA THR A 162 -4.89 2.53 0.38
C THR A 162 -5.28 2.75 -1.07
N PHE A 163 -5.16 3.99 -1.56
CA PHE A 163 -5.50 4.31 -2.94
C PHE A 163 -4.53 3.68 -3.93
N ALA A 164 -3.23 3.54 -3.59
CA ALA A 164 -2.27 2.77 -4.40
C ALA A 164 -2.69 1.29 -4.50
N PHE A 165 -3.09 0.67 -3.40
CA PHE A 165 -3.59 -0.72 -3.38
C PHE A 165 -4.88 -0.88 -4.20
N LEU A 166 -5.81 0.09 -4.15
CA LEU A 166 -7.03 0.08 -4.95
C LEU A 166 -6.74 0.25 -6.45
N THR A 167 -5.79 1.12 -6.81
CA THR A 167 -5.34 1.29 -8.19
C THR A 167 -4.74 0.00 -8.74
N PHE A 168 -3.89 -0.66 -7.95
CA PHE A 168 -3.38 -1.98 -8.27
C PHE A 168 -4.51 -3.02 -8.46
N ALA A 169 -5.43 -3.12 -7.50
CA ALA A 169 -6.51 -4.10 -7.54
C ALA A 169 -7.40 -3.90 -8.78
N TYR A 170 -7.66 -2.66 -9.17
CA TYR A 170 -8.42 -2.33 -10.36
C TYR A 170 -7.63 -2.67 -11.64
N THR A 171 -6.33 -2.36 -11.69
CA THR A 171 -5.45 -2.75 -12.82
C THR A 171 -5.42 -4.27 -12.99
N LEU A 172 -5.24 -4.99 -11.87
CA LEU A 172 -5.26 -6.45 -11.85
C LEU A 172 -6.60 -7.00 -12.33
N TRP A 173 -7.71 -6.41 -11.89
CA TRP A 173 -9.05 -6.82 -12.32
C TRP A 173 -9.22 -6.71 -13.84
N ILE A 174 -8.81 -5.60 -14.44
CA ILE A 174 -8.86 -5.41 -15.91
C ILE A 174 -7.99 -6.46 -16.62
N ALA A 175 -6.77 -6.68 -16.13
CA ALA A 175 -5.86 -7.67 -16.71
C ALA A 175 -6.45 -9.09 -16.64
N LEU A 176 -7.11 -9.44 -15.53
CA LEU A 176 -7.78 -10.73 -15.36
C LEU A 176 -9.02 -10.85 -16.26
N ASP A 177 -9.79 -9.78 -16.43
CA ASP A 177 -10.95 -9.76 -17.34
C ASP A 177 -10.52 -10.06 -18.77
N LEU A 178 -9.44 -9.44 -19.23
CA LEU A 178 -8.90 -9.67 -20.57
C LEU A 178 -8.32 -11.08 -20.71
N LYS A 179 -7.60 -11.57 -19.68
CA LYS A 179 -6.94 -12.88 -19.70
C LYS A 179 -7.93 -14.05 -19.66
N TYR A 180 -8.98 -13.91 -18.86
CA TYR A 180 -9.94 -14.98 -18.57
C TYR A 180 -11.33 -14.75 -19.20
N HIS A 181 -11.42 -13.96 -20.25
CA HIS A 181 -12.67 -13.64 -20.92
C HIS A 181 -13.48 -14.91 -21.30
N GLY A 182 -14.71 -15.02 -20.80
CA GLY A 182 -15.60 -16.14 -21.08
C GLY A 182 -15.27 -17.49 -20.40
N LEU A 183 -14.26 -17.54 -19.51
CA LEU A 183 -13.75 -18.77 -18.90
C LEU A 183 -14.18 -18.96 -17.42
N THR A 184 -15.23 -18.33 -16.96
CA THR A 184 -15.56 -18.37 -15.53
C THR A 184 -16.95 -18.89 -15.26
N GLU A 185 -17.06 -19.92 -14.39
CA GLU A 185 -18.31 -20.33 -13.79
C GLU A 185 -18.58 -19.52 -12.51
N ARG A 186 -19.69 -18.81 -12.50
CA ARG A 186 -20.11 -18.01 -11.35
C ARG A 186 -20.62 -18.89 -10.21
N ILE A 187 -20.04 -18.74 -9.03
CA ILE A 187 -20.52 -19.36 -7.79
C ILE A 187 -20.97 -18.23 -6.85
N ALA A 188 -22.21 -17.78 -7.03
CA ALA A 188 -22.73 -16.58 -6.38
C ALA A 188 -22.54 -16.54 -4.84
N PRO A 189 -22.71 -17.64 -4.08
CA PRO A 189 -22.46 -17.62 -2.63
C PRO A 189 -21.00 -17.36 -2.28
N LEU A 190 -20.05 -17.97 -3.01
CA LEU A 190 -18.61 -17.73 -2.80
C LEU A 190 -18.22 -16.31 -3.24
N GLY A 191 -18.82 -15.78 -4.30
CA GLY A 191 -18.61 -14.42 -4.76
C GLY A 191 -18.97 -13.35 -3.72
N LYS A 192 -20.07 -13.58 -2.96
CA LYS A 192 -20.45 -12.70 -1.85
C LYS A 192 -19.43 -12.74 -0.70
N ILE A 193 -19.01 -13.95 -0.29
CA ILE A 193 -18.01 -14.10 0.78
C ILE A 193 -16.66 -13.48 0.35
N ALA A 194 -16.22 -13.74 -0.88
CA ALA A 194 -15.00 -13.18 -1.43
C ALA A 194 -15.03 -11.63 -1.46
N LEU A 195 -16.19 -11.03 -1.83
CA LEU A 195 -16.36 -9.57 -1.79
C LEU A 195 -16.21 -9.00 -0.37
N TRP A 196 -16.88 -9.60 0.62
CA TRP A 196 -16.75 -9.14 2.01
C TRP A 196 -15.34 -9.35 2.55
N THR A 197 -14.68 -10.47 2.21
CA THR A 197 -13.27 -10.70 2.53
C THR A 197 -12.38 -9.61 1.91
N TRP A 198 -12.61 -9.26 0.64
CA TRP A 198 -11.88 -8.21 -0.06
C TRP A 198 -12.05 -6.84 0.63
N ILE A 199 -13.28 -6.49 1.00
CA ILE A 199 -13.59 -5.25 1.74
C ILE A 199 -12.85 -5.24 3.08
N LEU A 200 -12.88 -6.35 3.83
CA LEU A 200 -12.18 -6.47 5.12
C LEU A 200 -10.66 -6.33 4.97
N VAL A 201 -10.08 -6.89 3.90
CA VAL A 201 -8.64 -6.71 3.60
C VAL A 201 -8.33 -5.24 3.30
N VAL A 202 -9.18 -4.52 2.57
CA VAL A 202 -8.99 -3.07 2.34
C VAL A 202 -9.10 -2.29 3.65
N VAL A 203 -10.07 -2.60 4.51
CA VAL A 203 -10.19 -1.98 5.84
C VAL A 203 -8.95 -2.27 6.69
N GLN A 204 -8.42 -3.49 6.65
CA GLN A 204 -7.18 -3.89 7.32
C GLN A 204 -5.97 -3.07 6.84
N ILE A 205 -5.89 -2.77 5.54
CA ILE A 205 -4.83 -1.93 4.95
C ILE A 205 -4.94 -0.49 5.47
N ILE A 206 -6.16 0.07 5.59
CA ILE A 206 -6.38 1.41 6.13
C ILE A 206 -5.82 1.50 7.57
N TRP A 207 -6.18 0.55 8.44
CA TRP A 207 -5.64 0.52 9.80
C TRP A 207 -4.14 0.21 9.86
N GLY A 208 -3.62 -0.58 8.92
CA GLY A 208 -2.17 -0.74 8.73
C GLY A 208 -1.46 0.58 8.43
N GLY A 209 -2.08 1.41 7.57
CA GLY A 209 -1.61 2.77 7.30
C GLY A 209 -1.62 3.67 8.54
N PHE A 210 -2.64 3.57 9.39
CA PHE A 210 -2.70 4.30 10.67
C PHE A 210 -1.61 3.82 11.64
N VAL A 211 -1.40 2.50 11.78
CA VAL A 211 -0.32 1.93 12.60
C VAL A 211 1.04 2.47 12.14
N ALA A 212 1.29 2.48 10.83
CA ALA A 212 2.54 2.99 10.27
C ALA A 212 2.68 4.51 10.47
N GLY A 213 1.61 5.29 10.26
CA GLY A 213 1.64 6.75 10.36
C GLY A 213 1.75 7.28 11.79
N LEU A 214 1.27 6.53 12.77
CA LEU A 214 1.34 6.88 14.19
C LEU A 214 2.51 6.25 14.93
N ASP A 215 3.37 5.47 14.25
CA ASP A 215 4.41 4.67 14.89
C ASP A 215 3.87 3.72 15.98
N ALA A 216 2.62 3.29 15.82
CA ALA A 216 1.93 2.44 16.79
C ALA A 216 2.47 1.01 16.84
N GLY A 217 3.32 0.61 15.90
CA GLY A 217 4.02 -0.68 15.90
C GLY A 217 5.12 -0.79 16.95
N TYR A 218 5.61 0.35 17.50
CA TYR A 218 6.67 0.37 18.51
C TYR A 218 6.17 0.25 19.94
N ILE A 219 4.85 0.16 20.15
CA ILE A 219 4.24 -0.02 21.46
C ILE A 219 3.58 -1.40 21.58
N HIS A 220 3.35 -1.87 22.81
CA HIS A 220 2.71 -3.17 23.08
C HIS A 220 3.28 -4.31 22.26
N ASN A 221 4.61 -4.47 22.25
CA ASN A 221 5.34 -5.47 21.45
C ASN A 221 5.22 -6.90 22.01
N HIS A 222 3.99 -7.31 22.37
CA HIS A 222 3.63 -8.62 22.90
C HIS A 222 2.54 -9.28 22.04
N TRP A 223 2.50 -10.60 22.04
CA TRP A 223 1.48 -11.38 21.35
C TRP A 223 1.25 -12.70 22.10
N PRO A 224 0.00 -13.23 22.20
CA PRO A 224 -1.24 -12.76 21.55
C PRO A 224 -1.93 -11.57 22.26
N LEU A 225 -1.60 -11.31 23.50
CA LEU A 225 -2.13 -10.19 24.29
C LEU A 225 -1.31 -8.92 24.09
N MET A 226 -1.83 -7.77 24.50
CA MET A 226 -1.08 -6.51 24.57
C MET A 226 -0.14 -6.54 25.79
N SER A 227 0.53 -5.44 26.09
CA SER A 227 1.37 -5.32 27.31
C SER A 227 0.59 -5.70 28.56
N ASP A 228 1.32 -6.13 29.60
CA ASP A 228 0.77 -6.52 30.89
C ASP A 228 -0.27 -7.66 30.83
N GLY A 229 -0.24 -8.47 29.75
CA GLY A 229 -1.13 -9.60 29.58
C GLY A 229 -2.59 -9.25 29.35
N GLN A 230 -2.89 -8.02 28.94
CA GLN A 230 -4.24 -7.55 28.70
C GLN A 230 -4.64 -7.74 27.23
N PHE A 231 -5.88 -8.20 26.97
CA PHE A 231 -6.43 -8.23 25.62
C PHE A 231 -6.77 -6.82 25.14
N PHE A 232 -7.32 -5.99 26.01
CA PHE A 232 -7.65 -4.59 25.80
C PHE A 232 -6.91 -3.75 26.85
N HIS A 233 -5.79 -3.15 26.45
CA HIS A 233 -4.94 -2.41 27.36
C HIS A 233 -5.60 -1.08 27.79
N GLU A 234 -5.43 -0.70 29.06
CA GLU A 234 -6.07 0.50 29.63
C GLU A 234 -5.67 1.82 28.95
N SER A 235 -4.45 1.91 28.42
CA SER A 235 -3.97 3.08 27.65
C SER A 235 -4.91 3.48 26.52
N ILE A 236 -5.64 2.52 25.92
CA ILE A 236 -6.64 2.79 24.88
C ILE A 236 -7.70 3.78 25.36
N ARG A 237 -8.07 3.72 26.67
CA ARG A 237 -9.06 4.62 27.25
C ARG A 237 -8.46 5.98 27.61
N LEU A 238 -7.18 6.03 27.91
CA LEU A 238 -6.48 7.20 28.44
C LEU A 238 -5.89 8.11 27.37
N GLU A 239 -5.47 7.57 26.21
CA GLU A 239 -4.76 8.33 25.17
C GLU A 239 -5.60 9.43 24.53
N LYS A 240 -6.91 9.24 24.41
CA LYS A 240 -7.82 10.20 23.74
C LYS A 240 -9.17 10.30 24.44
N PRO A 241 -9.82 11.48 24.39
CA PRO A 241 -11.02 11.74 25.19
C PRO A 241 -12.25 10.95 24.75
N ASN A 242 -12.45 10.73 23.45
CA ASN A 242 -13.62 10.03 22.94
C ASN A 242 -13.25 8.72 22.21
N TRP A 243 -14.22 7.82 22.09
CA TRP A 243 -14.01 6.49 21.53
C TRP A 243 -13.54 6.51 20.06
N LEU A 244 -14.02 7.46 19.24
CA LEU A 244 -13.61 7.55 17.83
C LEU A 244 -12.13 7.91 17.74
N LEU A 245 -11.68 8.93 18.46
CA LEU A 245 -10.28 9.36 18.47
C LEU A 245 -9.36 8.30 19.07
N ARG A 246 -9.84 7.50 20.04
CA ARG A 246 -9.07 6.38 20.61
C ARG A 246 -8.69 5.37 19.54
N PHE A 247 -9.57 5.07 18.59
CA PHE A 247 -9.36 4.06 17.57
C PHE A 247 -8.86 4.60 16.22
N THR A 248 -8.77 5.91 16.06
CA THR A 248 -8.28 6.56 14.84
C THR A 248 -7.02 7.40 15.04
N GLU A 249 -6.74 7.87 16.26
CA GLU A 249 -5.61 8.75 16.59
C GLU A 249 -4.80 8.28 17.79
N GLY A 250 -5.35 7.40 18.64
CA GLY A 250 -4.63 6.79 19.76
C GLY A 250 -3.78 5.62 19.27
N LYS A 251 -2.49 5.62 19.60
CA LYS A 251 -1.55 4.56 19.17
C LYS A 251 -2.01 3.18 19.62
N SER A 252 -2.39 3.03 20.89
CA SER A 252 -2.85 1.76 21.46
C SER A 252 -4.15 1.29 20.83
N GLY A 253 -5.11 2.20 20.62
CA GLY A 253 -6.39 1.87 20.02
C GLY A 253 -6.28 1.49 18.54
N VAL A 254 -5.47 2.21 17.78
CA VAL A 254 -5.20 1.91 16.36
C VAL A 254 -4.52 0.55 16.23
N GLN A 255 -3.51 0.26 17.07
CA GLN A 255 -2.86 -1.04 17.08
C GLN A 255 -3.83 -2.18 17.45
N PHE A 256 -4.67 -1.96 18.46
CA PHE A 256 -5.69 -2.93 18.88
C PHE A 256 -6.65 -3.29 17.74
N ILE A 257 -7.18 -2.27 17.04
CA ILE A 257 -8.10 -2.51 15.91
C ILE A 257 -7.38 -3.27 14.79
N HIS A 258 -6.16 -2.87 14.42
CA HIS A 258 -5.39 -3.56 13.39
C HIS A 258 -5.17 -5.04 13.71
N ARG A 259 -4.83 -5.38 14.94
CA ARG A 259 -4.66 -6.77 15.41
C ARG A 259 -5.97 -7.55 15.40
N THR A 260 -7.06 -6.93 15.88
CA THR A 260 -8.37 -7.58 15.95
C THR A 260 -8.95 -7.82 14.56
N LEU A 261 -8.85 -6.85 13.66
CA LEU A 261 -9.27 -6.99 12.27
C LEU A 261 -8.50 -8.12 11.56
N ALA A 262 -7.22 -8.33 11.87
CA ALA A 262 -6.46 -9.44 11.28
C ALA A 262 -7.09 -10.79 11.60
N TYR A 263 -7.56 -11.02 12.84
CA TYR A 263 -8.28 -12.25 13.19
C TYR A 263 -9.61 -12.38 12.42
N VAL A 264 -10.33 -11.28 12.23
CA VAL A 264 -11.58 -11.27 11.44
C VAL A 264 -11.30 -11.62 9.98
N VAL A 265 -10.26 -11.04 9.36
CA VAL A 265 -9.84 -11.34 7.99
C VAL A 265 -9.49 -12.82 7.84
N VAL A 266 -8.69 -13.38 8.77
CA VAL A 266 -8.36 -14.82 8.79
C VAL A 266 -9.63 -15.66 8.87
N GLY A 267 -10.54 -15.33 9.77
CA GLY A 267 -11.82 -16.03 9.94
C GLY A 267 -12.65 -16.06 8.64
N PHE A 268 -12.73 -14.94 7.94
CA PHE A 268 -13.44 -14.87 6.66
C PHE A 268 -12.75 -15.67 5.53
N ILE A 269 -11.41 -15.67 5.48
CA ILE A 269 -10.65 -16.46 4.51
C ILE A 269 -10.84 -17.96 4.77
N VAL A 270 -10.74 -18.39 6.03
CA VAL A 270 -10.98 -19.79 6.43
C VAL A 270 -12.44 -20.17 6.11
N TYR A 271 -13.40 -19.31 6.43
CA TYR A 271 -14.82 -19.55 6.10
C TYR A 271 -15.03 -19.69 4.59
N LEU A 272 -14.40 -18.83 3.78
CA LEU A 272 -14.44 -18.95 2.31
C LEU A 272 -13.89 -20.30 1.86
N ALA A 273 -12.74 -20.72 2.39
CA ALA A 273 -12.09 -21.97 2.05
C ALA A 273 -12.94 -23.20 2.46
N VAL A 274 -13.50 -23.20 3.67
CA VAL A 274 -14.39 -24.28 4.13
C VAL A 274 -15.67 -24.34 3.30
N LYS A 275 -16.30 -23.19 3.06
CA LYS A 275 -17.53 -23.11 2.26
C LYS A 275 -17.30 -23.57 0.83
N SER A 276 -16.12 -23.29 0.26
CA SER A 276 -15.76 -23.67 -1.10
C SER A 276 -15.77 -25.18 -1.35
N ARG A 277 -15.55 -26.01 -0.31
CA ARG A 277 -15.57 -27.47 -0.39
C ARG A 277 -16.94 -28.05 -0.76
N LYS A 278 -18.01 -27.24 -0.64
CA LYS A 278 -19.38 -27.63 -1.02
C LYS A 278 -19.68 -27.46 -2.50
N TYR A 279 -18.72 -26.98 -3.31
CA TYR A 279 -18.89 -26.68 -4.72
C TYR A 279 -17.84 -27.38 -5.57
N THR A 280 -18.21 -27.73 -6.79
CA THR A 280 -17.26 -28.20 -7.80
C THR A 280 -16.46 -27.02 -8.33
N LEU A 281 -15.19 -26.96 -7.99
CA LEU A 281 -14.29 -25.87 -8.36
C LEU A 281 -13.37 -26.30 -9.50
N SER A 282 -13.09 -25.38 -10.42
CA SER A 282 -12.01 -25.54 -11.38
C SER A 282 -10.64 -25.56 -10.67
N THR A 283 -9.62 -26.12 -11.32
CA THR A 283 -8.25 -26.12 -10.80
C THR A 283 -7.75 -24.70 -10.46
N THR A 284 -8.08 -23.72 -11.31
CA THR A 284 -7.70 -22.32 -11.10
C THR A 284 -8.34 -21.73 -9.84
N GLN A 285 -9.60 -22.03 -9.57
CA GLN A 285 -10.31 -21.59 -8.37
C GLN A 285 -9.73 -22.25 -7.10
N LYS A 286 -9.48 -23.56 -7.15
CA LYS A 286 -8.84 -24.30 -6.03
C LYS A 286 -7.47 -23.73 -5.71
N ASN A 287 -6.62 -23.57 -6.71
CA ASN A 287 -5.27 -23.03 -6.52
C ASN A 287 -5.30 -21.58 -5.98
N GLY A 288 -6.26 -20.76 -6.42
CA GLY A 288 -6.45 -19.41 -5.89
C GLY A 288 -6.80 -19.41 -4.40
N ILE A 289 -7.70 -20.29 -3.96
CA ILE A 289 -8.08 -20.41 -2.54
C ILE A 289 -6.91 -20.94 -1.69
N ILE A 290 -6.15 -21.92 -2.19
CA ILE A 290 -4.95 -22.42 -1.52
C ILE A 290 -3.90 -21.31 -1.38
N ALA A 291 -3.63 -20.59 -2.47
CA ALA A 291 -2.71 -19.45 -2.44
C ALA A 291 -3.14 -18.39 -1.42
N LEU A 292 -4.45 -18.09 -1.33
CA LEU A 292 -5.00 -17.14 -0.36
C LEU A 292 -4.75 -17.59 1.09
N LEU A 293 -4.93 -18.89 1.39
CA LEU A 293 -4.65 -19.46 2.71
C LEU A 293 -3.15 -19.37 3.06
N VAL A 294 -2.28 -19.69 2.10
CA VAL A 294 -0.83 -19.60 2.31
C VAL A 294 -0.40 -18.16 2.54
N VAL A 295 -0.87 -17.22 1.71
CA VAL A 295 -0.49 -15.82 1.80
C VAL A 295 -0.99 -15.20 3.11
N VAL A 296 -2.23 -15.50 3.56
CA VAL A 296 -2.72 -14.95 4.84
C VAL A 296 -1.95 -15.53 6.03
N PHE A 297 -1.56 -16.81 5.98
CA PHE A 297 -0.70 -17.39 7.01
C PHE A 297 0.65 -16.68 7.11
N VAL A 298 1.32 -16.47 5.97
CA VAL A 298 2.58 -15.72 5.90
C VAL A 298 2.39 -14.29 6.39
N GLN A 299 1.30 -13.61 5.98
CA GLN A 299 1.00 -12.24 6.37
C GLN A 299 0.83 -12.08 7.88
N VAL A 300 0.08 -12.98 8.51
CA VAL A 300 -0.12 -12.95 9.98
C VAL A 300 1.19 -13.24 10.71
N THR A 301 1.94 -14.24 10.27
CA THR A 301 3.26 -14.57 10.85
C THR A 301 4.21 -13.37 10.78
N LEU A 302 4.32 -12.73 9.61
CA LEU A 302 5.14 -11.53 9.44
C LEU A 302 4.65 -10.37 10.33
N GLY A 303 3.33 -10.18 10.47
CA GLY A 303 2.77 -9.14 11.34
C GLY A 303 3.13 -9.36 12.81
N ILE A 304 3.03 -10.61 13.28
CA ILE A 304 3.43 -10.98 14.65
C ILE A 304 4.93 -10.74 14.84
N LEU A 305 5.78 -11.21 13.93
CA LEU A 305 7.23 -11.02 14.01
C LEU A 305 7.60 -9.53 13.94
N THR A 306 6.97 -8.75 13.05
CA THR A 306 7.19 -7.29 12.96
C THR A 306 6.89 -6.62 14.30
N LEU A 307 5.82 -7.01 14.95
CA LEU A 307 5.44 -6.47 16.26
C LEU A 307 6.44 -6.89 17.35
N LEU A 308 6.71 -8.19 17.49
CA LEU A 308 7.59 -8.73 18.55
C LEU A 308 9.02 -8.21 18.49
N TYR A 309 9.52 -7.92 17.29
CA TYR A 309 10.87 -7.37 17.07
C TYR A 309 10.89 -5.84 16.96
N SER A 310 9.82 -5.13 17.36
CA SER A 310 9.75 -3.66 17.34
C SER A 310 10.05 -3.05 15.97
N VAL A 311 9.36 -3.58 14.96
CA VAL A 311 9.32 -3.05 13.59
C VAL A 311 10.71 -2.90 12.93
N PRO A 312 11.54 -3.96 12.83
CA PRO A 312 12.76 -3.87 12.03
C PRO A 312 12.41 -3.53 10.57
N LEU A 313 13.24 -2.71 9.93
CA LEU A 313 13.00 -2.23 8.55
C LEU A 313 12.59 -3.35 7.59
N TRP A 314 13.35 -4.44 7.54
CA TRP A 314 13.11 -5.55 6.63
C TRP A 314 11.79 -6.30 6.92
N LEU A 315 11.39 -6.45 8.21
CA LEU A 315 10.11 -7.07 8.56
C LEU A 315 8.93 -6.16 8.22
N GLY A 316 9.01 -4.86 8.53
CA GLY A 316 7.97 -3.90 8.18
C GLY A 316 7.72 -3.81 6.68
N VAL A 317 8.80 -3.72 5.89
CA VAL A 317 8.71 -3.69 4.41
C VAL A 317 8.16 -5.01 3.86
N THR A 318 8.62 -6.16 4.37
CA THR A 318 8.15 -7.47 3.91
C THR A 318 6.68 -7.69 4.28
N HIS A 319 6.26 -7.30 5.49
CA HIS A 319 4.85 -7.37 5.91
C HIS A 319 3.95 -6.55 4.98
N GLN A 320 4.37 -5.33 4.61
CA GLN A 320 3.65 -4.49 3.65
C GLN A 320 3.63 -5.11 2.24
N ALA A 321 4.75 -5.70 1.80
CA ALA A 321 4.84 -6.37 0.49
C ALA A 321 3.92 -7.60 0.43
N VAL A 322 3.82 -8.40 1.49
CA VAL A 322 2.93 -9.56 1.53
C VAL A 322 1.45 -9.13 1.65
N ALA A 323 1.13 -8.00 2.29
CA ALA A 323 -0.21 -7.42 2.25
C ALA A 323 -0.67 -7.12 0.82
N PHE A 324 0.25 -6.71 -0.06
CA PHE A 324 -0.02 -6.52 -1.48
C PHE A 324 -0.40 -7.85 -2.17
N PHE A 325 0.33 -8.92 -1.89
CA PHE A 325 0.00 -10.25 -2.40
C PHE A 325 -1.31 -10.79 -1.81
N LEU A 326 -1.64 -10.44 -0.56
CA LEU A 326 -2.92 -10.80 0.04
C LEU A 326 -4.08 -10.15 -0.71
N LEU A 327 -4.00 -8.84 -1.01
CA LEU A 327 -5.00 -8.16 -1.82
C LEU A 327 -5.04 -8.71 -3.25
N ALA A 328 -3.89 -9.04 -3.85
CA ALA A 328 -3.81 -9.65 -5.18
C ALA A 328 -4.55 -10.99 -5.23
N THR A 329 -4.29 -11.88 -4.26
CA THR A 329 -4.88 -13.22 -4.23
C THR A 329 -6.37 -13.19 -3.94
N ILE A 330 -6.84 -12.35 -3.01
CA ILE A 330 -8.30 -12.22 -2.79
C ILE A 330 -9.00 -11.56 -3.98
N THR A 331 -8.37 -10.59 -4.67
CA THR A 331 -8.89 -10.00 -5.90
C THR A 331 -9.01 -11.06 -7.00
N PHE A 332 -7.98 -11.90 -7.15
CA PHE A 332 -8.01 -13.03 -8.08
C PHE A 332 -9.11 -14.02 -7.75
N VAL A 333 -9.23 -14.49 -6.50
CA VAL A 333 -10.28 -15.42 -6.06
C VAL A 333 -11.66 -14.82 -6.31
N MET A 334 -11.88 -13.56 -5.90
CA MET A 334 -13.14 -12.84 -6.12
C MET A 334 -13.50 -12.78 -7.61
N HIS A 335 -12.54 -12.45 -8.46
CA HIS A 335 -12.72 -12.42 -9.92
C HIS A 335 -13.15 -13.80 -10.45
N ARG A 336 -12.48 -14.88 -9.98
CA ARG A 336 -12.73 -16.25 -10.48
C ARG A 336 -14.03 -16.91 -9.99
N VAL A 337 -14.63 -16.41 -8.90
CA VAL A 337 -15.89 -16.95 -8.36
C VAL A 337 -17.11 -16.04 -8.60
N ARG A 338 -16.90 -14.76 -8.95
CA ARG A 338 -17.97 -13.77 -9.12
C ARG A 338 -18.42 -13.58 -10.57
N LYS A 339 -17.53 -13.75 -11.51
CA LYS A 339 -17.78 -13.69 -12.95
C LYS A 339 -17.89 -15.09 -13.55
#